data_32b2dce7ce152ff55115f6f494a4a949
#
_entry.id   32b2dce7ce152ff55115f6f494a4a949
#
_cell.length_a   1.000
_cell.length_b   1.000
_cell.length_c   1.000
_cell.angle_alpha   90.00
_cell.angle_beta   90.00
_cell.angle_gamma   90.00
#
_symmetry.space_group_name_H-M   'P 1'
#
loop_
_entity.id
_entity.type
_entity.pdbx_description
1 polymer ?
#
loop_
_entity_poly.entity_id
_entity_poly.type
_entity_poly.pdbx_seq_one_letter_code
_entity_poly.pdbx_strand_id
1 'polypeptide(L)'
;MVDAGDMIFPDEPLADDEIPQRRIKAELILDANKQIGVDASAVGDQDLKLGVEYLKTLAAAKQFPFLSANLVSVSDGKTVFPAHLMKTVCGTKIGIFALLTQTDGDGKPTVPPPNYRVDDPIETARKEIAALKADGAQMIVALSHLGLAEDHRLAREAPGIDLIFGGHSQSLLSDPAKEGSTFIFQAGFRAKELGRVDLDFKGPAGSMAKMIDVSNLQRVTDRIKTYDERIAELNAQIATEQDADRKTMLKDQIDFYVEQKGIESKNVPAGDGSAPQLKNQLVDLNRDIADEPQVEARVKKALDEISKMPATAMGPEPDANGDVPGPSTGPYVGVKVCQACHAMEYQAWTGTEHAKAYKTLVGDQHHLDFDCVGCHTTGYRRDGGPKDPFTIGGLANVQCEVCHGPGRAHSADPKAAKLNIAFDEKFCRTCHTVEQTGDRFVFAQYLPKVVHKKPEPVATPAPAAPKKGKKK
;
A
#
# COMPACT_ATOMS: atom_id res chain seq x y z
N MET A 1 -11.33 17.67 -3.30
CA MET A 1 -10.55 16.48 -2.87
C MET A 1 -9.26 16.97 -2.24
N VAL A 2 -8.76 16.28 -1.21
CA VAL A 2 -7.51 16.65 -0.51
C VAL A 2 -6.63 15.43 -0.33
N ASP A 3 -5.32 15.63 -0.14
CA ASP A 3 -4.32 14.61 0.08
C ASP A 3 -3.38 14.99 1.24
N ALA A 4 -2.89 14.02 1.99
CA ALA A 4 -2.11 14.23 3.21
C ALA A 4 -0.59 14.01 3.02
N GLY A 5 -0.08 14.01 1.79
CA GLY A 5 1.35 13.93 1.47
C GLY A 5 1.86 12.54 1.09
N ASP A 6 3.13 12.47 0.69
CA ASP A 6 3.82 11.27 0.19
C ASP A 6 3.23 10.68 -1.09
N MET A 7 2.84 11.58 -1.99
CA MET A 7 2.14 11.20 -3.21
C MET A 7 3.08 10.72 -4.31
N ILE A 8 4.29 11.30 -4.45
CA ILE A 8 5.07 11.21 -5.69
C ILE A 8 6.27 10.27 -5.65
N PHE A 9 6.80 9.94 -4.48
CA PHE A 9 7.93 9.02 -4.37
C PHE A 9 7.64 7.89 -3.38
N PRO A 10 8.24 6.69 -3.60
CA PRO A 10 8.08 5.55 -2.70
C PRO A 10 8.84 5.74 -1.38
N ASP A 11 8.50 4.92 -0.37
CA ASP A 11 9.18 4.93 0.94
C ASP A 11 10.64 4.52 0.86
N GLU A 12 10.99 3.61 -0.07
CA GLU A 12 12.34 3.09 -0.23
C GLU A 12 13.31 4.18 -0.71
N PRO A 13 14.59 4.12 -0.33
CA PRO A 13 15.61 5.03 -0.85
C PRO A 13 15.71 4.98 -2.37
N LEU A 14 15.80 6.15 -3.01
CA LEU A 14 15.97 6.24 -4.46
C LEU A 14 17.44 5.99 -4.85
N ALA A 15 17.66 5.09 -5.79
CA ALA A 15 18.96 4.96 -6.44
C ALA A 15 19.10 5.99 -7.58
N ASP A 16 20.32 6.43 -7.85
CA ASP A 16 20.58 7.48 -8.85
C ASP A 16 20.07 7.10 -10.25
N ASP A 17 20.14 5.83 -10.60
CA ASP A 17 19.67 5.29 -11.87
C ASP A 17 18.13 5.27 -12.00
N GLU A 18 17.39 5.32 -10.88
CA GLU A 18 15.92 5.41 -10.88
C GLU A 18 15.42 6.85 -11.10
N ILE A 19 16.20 7.85 -10.74
CA ILE A 19 15.76 9.25 -10.71
C ILE A 19 15.07 9.68 -12.01
N PRO A 20 15.57 9.35 -13.21
CA PRO A 20 14.91 9.72 -14.46
C PRO A 20 13.48 9.17 -14.57
N GLN A 21 13.26 7.89 -14.25
CA GLN A 21 11.92 7.28 -14.25
C GLN A 21 11.03 7.86 -13.16
N ARG A 22 11.58 8.09 -11.96
CA ARG A 22 10.84 8.69 -10.84
C ARG A 22 10.32 10.08 -11.18
N ARG A 23 11.08 10.86 -11.94
CA ARG A 23 10.62 12.18 -12.43
C ARG A 23 9.44 12.07 -13.39
N ILE A 24 9.47 11.14 -14.35
CA ILE A 24 8.36 10.89 -15.27
C ILE A 24 7.10 10.48 -14.47
N LYS A 25 7.25 9.57 -13.52
CA LYS A 25 6.15 9.11 -12.66
C LYS A 25 5.60 10.23 -11.77
N ALA A 26 6.47 11.05 -11.17
CA ALA A 26 6.07 12.20 -10.37
C ALA A 26 5.21 13.19 -11.19
N GLU A 27 5.63 13.52 -12.41
CA GLU A 27 4.86 14.36 -13.30
C GLU A 27 3.50 13.77 -13.67
N LEU A 28 3.48 12.47 -13.99
CA LEU A 28 2.24 11.74 -14.30
C LEU A 28 1.25 11.78 -13.13
N ILE A 29 1.75 11.52 -11.90
CA ILE A 29 0.92 11.51 -10.69
C ILE A 29 0.30 12.88 -10.45
N LEU A 30 1.08 13.97 -10.55
CA LEU A 30 0.56 15.32 -10.37
C LEU A 30 -0.46 15.69 -11.46
N ASP A 31 -0.19 15.34 -12.73
CA ASP A 31 -1.12 15.59 -13.82
C ASP A 31 -2.44 14.83 -13.65
N ALA A 32 -2.39 13.57 -13.19
CA ALA A 32 -3.58 12.77 -12.93
C ALA A 32 -4.39 13.36 -11.74
N ASN A 33 -3.73 13.70 -10.63
CA ASN A 33 -4.39 14.28 -9.47
C ASN A 33 -4.99 15.67 -9.75
N LYS A 34 -4.34 16.47 -10.59
CA LYS A 34 -4.91 17.73 -11.07
C LYS A 34 -6.18 17.50 -11.92
N GLN A 35 -6.20 16.46 -12.75
CA GLN A 35 -7.38 16.09 -13.54
C GLN A 35 -8.53 15.61 -12.68
N ILE A 36 -8.27 14.85 -11.62
CA ILE A 36 -9.26 14.43 -10.62
C ILE A 36 -9.81 15.63 -9.85
N GLY A 37 -9.08 16.74 -9.78
CA GLY A 37 -9.49 17.97 -9.09
C GLY A 37 -9.08 17.97 -7.62
N VAL A 38 -7.82 17.61 -7.31
CA VAL A 38 -7.25 17.83 -5.98
C VAL A 38 -7.17 19.33 -5.70
N ASP A 39 -7.78 19.74 -4.60
CA ASP A 39 -7.85 21.15 -4.16
C ASP A 39 -6.66 21.56 -3.31
N ALA A 40 -6.11 20.61 -2.54
CA ALA A 40 -4.95 20.80 -1.68
C ALA A 40 -4.29 19.46 -1.42
N SER A 41 -2.96 19.45 -1.37
CA SER A 41 -2.12 18.34 -0.95
C SER A 41 -1.10 18.83 0.08
N ALA A 42 -0.95 18.14 1.20
CA ALA A 42 0.18 18.37 2.08
C ALA A 42 1.49 17.98 1.38
N VAL A 43 2.59 18.63 1.77
CA VAL A 43 3.92 18.10 1.46
C VAL A 43 4.24 17.01 2.48
N GLY A 44 4.58 15.81 1.99
CA GLY A 44 5.11 14.73 2.80
C GLY A 44 6.64 14.65 2.75
N ASP A 45 7.24 13.84 3.63
CA ASP A 45 8.71 13.69 3.70
C ASP A 45 9.25 12.94 2.46
N GLN A 46 8.48 11.97 1.93
CA GLN A 46 8.86 11.27 0.71
C GLN A 46 8.80 12.19 -0.53
N ASP A 47 7.88 13.16 -0.56
CA ASP A 47 7.82 14.13 -1.66
C ASP A 47 9.11 14.96 -1.79
N LEU A 48 9.88 15.06 -0.71
CA LEU A 48 11.14 15.82 -0.64
C LEU A 48 12.38 15.01 -1.00
N LYS A 49 12.27 13.76 -1.44
CA LYS A 49 13.45 12.89 -1.76
C LYS A 49 14.40 13.45 -2.79
N LEU A 50 13.93 14.23 -3.74
CA LEU A 50 14.79 14.94 -4.71
C LEU A 50 15.08 16.39 -4.29
N GLY A 51 14.80 16.73 -3.02
CA GLY A 51 15.06 18.02 -2.43
C GLY A 51 13.92 19.03 -2.63
N VAL A 52 13.91 20.03 -1.74
CA VAL A 52 12.88 21.09 -1.69
C VAL A 52 12.78 21.86 -3.01
N GLU A 53 13.93 22.20 -3.63
CA GLU A 53 13.94 22.97 -4.89
C GLU A 53 13.37 22.19 -6.07
N TYR A 54 13.55 20.88 -6.11
CA TYR A 54 12.92 20.03 -7.11
C TYR A 54 11.40 20.08 -6.97
N LEU A 55 10.88 19.87 -5.77
CA LEU A 55 9.43 19.88 -5.52
C LEU A 55 8.81 21.24 -5.84
N LYS A 56 9.47 22.36 -5.45
CA LYS A 56 9.02 23.71 -5.80
C LYS A 56 8.91 23.91 -7.32
N THR A 57 9.95 23.49 -8.05
CA THR A 57 10.00 23.63 -9.51
C THR A 57 8.89 22.80 -10.16
N LEU A 58 8.73 21.56 -9.71
CA LEU A 58 7.69 20.65 -10.21
C LEU A 58 6.29 21.18 -9.91
N ALA A 59 6.05 21.61 -8.68
CA ALA A 59 4.76 22.18 -8.25
C ALA A 59 4.38 23.42 -9.08
N ALA A 60 5.36 24.32 -9.32
CA ALA A 60 5.14 25.51 -10.13
C ALA A 60 4.85 25.15 -11.60
N ALA A 61 5.63 24.22 -12.20
CA ALA A 61 5.44 23.77 -13.59
C ALA A 61 4.06 23.11 -13.80
N LYS A 62 3.61 22.30 -12.84
CA LYS A 62 2.31 21.63 -12.88
C LYS A 62 1.16 22.47 -12.33
N GLN A 63 1.46 23.60 -11.68
CA GLN A 63 0.47 24.41 -10.93
C GLN A 63 -0.30 23.52 -9.95
N PHE A 64 0.43 22.68 -9.20
CA PHE A 64 -0.15 21.73 -8.28
C PHE A 64 -0.29 22.34 -6.88
N PRO A 65 -1.42 22.17 -6.19
CA PRO A 65 -1.76 22.89 -4.96
C PRO A 65 -1.13 22.28 -3.70
N PHE A 66 0.21 22.15 -3.66
CA PHE A 66 0.89 21.77 -2.43
C PHE A 66 0.75 22.86 -1.37
N LEU A 67 0.55 22.45 -0.13
CA LEU A 67 0.52 23.28 1.07
C LEU A 67 1.57 22.78 2.08
N SER A 68 2.21 23.71 2.79
CA SER A 68 2.98 23.42 4.00
C SER A 68 3.18 24.67 4.83
N ALA A 69 2.55 24.72 6.00
CA ALA A 69 2.61 25.89 6.88
C ALA A 69 3.91 25.96 7.68
N ASN A 70 4.60 24.84 7.87
CA ASN A 70 5.78 24.76 8.72
C ASN A 70 7.10 24.43 8.00
N LEU A 71 7.10 24.23 6.69
CA LEU A 71 8.33 24.15 5.89
C LEU A 71 8.77 25.56 5.51
N VAL A 72 9.89 26.03 6.07
CA VAL A 72 10.31 27.42 6.07
C VAL A 72 11.72 27.57 5.48
N SER A 73 11.88 28.59 4.65
CA SER A 73 13.20 29.05 4.19
C SER A 73 13.96 29.77 5.32
N VAL A 74 15.18 29.36 5.58
CA VAL A 74 16.02 29.98 6.61
C VAL A 74 16.42 31.39 6.22
N SER A 75 16.55 31.70 4.93
CA SER A 75 17.07 32.99 4.43
C SER A 75 16.11 34.17 4.67
N ASP A 76 14.80 33.93 4.58
CA ASP A 76 13.79 35.01 4.70
C ASP A 76 12.65 34.69 5.67
N GLY A 77 12.65 33.51 6.28
CA GLY A 77 11.66 33.08 7.26
C GLY A 77 10.28 32.83 6.68
N LYS A 78 10.12 32.76 5.35
CA LYS A 78 8.85 32.50 4.69
C LYS A 78 8.61 31.03 4.48
N THR A 79 7.34 30.64 4.43
CA THR A 79 6.94 29.29 4.03
C THR A 79 7.33 29.01 2.58
N VAL A 80 7.79 27.81 2.30
CA VAL A 80 8.23 27.37 0.96
C VAL A 80 7.06 27.19 0.01
N PHE A 81 5.94 26.71 0.54
CA PHE A 81 4.65 26.55 -0.13
C PHE A 81 3.61 27.42 0.57
N PRO A 82 2.44 27.70 -0.04
CA PRO A 82 1.35 28.35 0.66
C PRO A 82 1.05 27.62 1.97
N ALA A 83 0.88 28.38 3.06
CA ALA A 83 0.61 27.79 4.37
C ALA A 83 -0.78 27.17 4.45
N HIS A 84 -1.75 27.88 3.85
CA HIS A 84 -3.16 27.50 3.85
C HIS A 84 -3.87 28.00 2.59
N LEU A 85 -5.12 27.54 2.44
CA LEU A 85 -6.07 28.09 1.47
C LEU A 85 -7.46 28.22 2.08
N MET A 86 -8.27 29.12 1.52
CA MET A 86 -9.70 29.26 1.82
C MET A 86 -10.53 28.76 0.64
N LYS A 87 -11.50 27.89 0.91
CA LYS A 87 -12.46 27.40 -0.10
C LYS A 87 -13.89 27.51 0.41
N THR A 88 -14.81 27.92 -0.46
CA THR A 88 -16.24 27.89 -0.13
C THR A 88 -16.89 26.68 -0.78
N VAL A 89 -17.49 25.81 0.02
CA VAL A 89 -18.20 24.61 -0.42
C VAL A 89 -19.62 24.65 0.15
N CYS A 90 -20.63 24.59 -0.71
CA CYS A 90 -22.04 24.64 -0.30
C CYS A 90 -22.36 25.83 0.64
N GLY A 91 -21.71 26.97 0.42
CA GLY A 91 -21.91 28.17 1.25
C GLY A 91 -21.08 28.23 2.54
N THR A 92 -20.37 27.16 2.88
CA THR A 92 -19.48 27.08 4.06
C THR A 92 -18.06 27.48 3.67
N LYS A 93 -17.47 28.45 4.39
CA LYS A 93 -16.05 28.82 4.23
C LYS A 93 -15.19 27.83 5.00
N ILE A 94 -14.36 27.08 4.29
CA ILE A 94 -13.44 26.09 4.83
C ILE A 94 -12.02 26.62 4.71
N GLY A 95 -11.32 26.72 5.84
CA GLY A 95 -9.88 26.97 5.88
C GLY A 95 -9.12 25.66 5.93
N ILE A 96 -8.16 25.48 5.04
CA ILE A 96 -7.34 24.25 4.93
C ILE A 96 -5.87 24.65 5.09
N PHE A 97 -5.15 24.06 6.03
CA PHE A 97 -3.71 24.19 6.16
C PHE A 97 -3.02 22.83 6.22
N ALA A 98 -1.70 22.79 5.99
CA ALA A 98 -0.96 21.55 5.98
C ALA A 98 0.28 21.59 6.86
N LEU A 99 0.64 20.46 7.46
CA LEU A 99 1.77 20.28 8.36
C LEU A 99 2.64 19.12 7.92
N LEU A 100 3.96 19.33 7.95
CA LEU A 100 5.00 18.37 7.67
C LEU A 100 5.67 17.91 8.97
N THR A 101 6.03 16.64 9.08
CA THR A 101 6.82 16.11 10.21
C THR A 101 8.22 16.72 10.24
N GLN A 102 8.76 16.95 11.45
CA GLN A 102 10.10 17.50 11.63
C GLN A 102 11.21 16.47 11.37
N THR A 103 10.90 15.19 11.54
CA THR A 103 11.85 14.09 11.36
C THR A 103 11.26 13.01 10.49
N ASP A 104 12.12 12.32 9.73
CA ASP A 104 11.76 11.10 9.01
C ASP A 104 11.59 9.90 9.95
N GLY A 105 11.26 8.72 9.38
CA GLY A 105 11.08 7.49 10.13
C GLY A 105 12.32 7.00 10.88
N ASP A 106 13.51 7.50 10.51
CA ASP A 106 14.80 7.21 11.18
C ASP A 106 15.13 8.25 12.27
N GLY A 107 14.29 9.25 12.48
CA GLY A 107 14.52 10.34 13.44
C GLY A 107 15.49 11.42 12.95
N LYS A 108 15.84 11.44 11.66
CA LYS A 108 16.66 12.49 11.05
C LYS A 108 15.78 13.68 10.65
N PRO A 109 16.31 14.90 10.60
CA PRO A 109 15.57 16.05 10.08
C PRO A 109 15.00 15.76 8.69
N THR A 110 13.70 15.96 8.50
CA THR A 110 12.99 15.78 7.21
C THR A 110 13.64 16.59 6.09
N VAL A 111 14.14 17.79 6.40
CA VAL A 111 14.94 18.60 5.47
C VAL A 111 16.31 18.86 6.07
N PRO A 112 17.41 18.51 5.35
CA PRO A 112 18.74 18.78 5.85
C PRO A 112 19.05 20.29 5.85
N PRO A 113 19.68 20.81 6.94
CA PRO A 113 20.14 22.19 6.97
C PRO A 113 21.22 22.43 5.86
N PRO A 114 21.54 23.70 5.50
CA PRO A 114 21.19 24.91 6.23
C PRO A 114 20.04 25.73 5.64
N ASN A 115 19.51 25.36 4.45
CA ASN A 115 18.68 26.27 3.65
C ASN A 115 17.22 26.29 4.10
N TYR A 116 16.75 25.19 4.66
CA TYR A 116 15.37 24.99 5.05
C TYR A 116 15.29 24.39 6.46
N ARG A 117 14.15 24.59 7.12
CA ARG A 117 13.81 23.95 8.38
C ARG A 117 12.30 23.66 8.43
N VAL A 118 11.92 22.74 9.28
CA VAL A 118 10.53 22.47 9.62
C VAL A 118 10.27 22.99 11.03
N ASP A 119 9.43 24.01 11.14
CA ASP A 119 9.04 24.61 12.42
C ASP A 119 8.12 23.67 13.22
N ASP A 120 7.96 23.93 14.53
CA ASP A 120 7.11 23.12 15.39
C ASP A 120 5.67 23.07 14.86
N PRO A 121 5.09 21.89 14.63
CA PRO A 121 3.78 21.74 14.00
C PRO A 121 2.64 22.26 14.90
N ILE A 122 2.73 22.12 16.22
CA ILE A 122 1.69 22.54 17.15
C ILE A 122 1.63 24.06 17.22
N GLU A 123 2.78 24.72 17.37
CA GLU A 123 2.85 26.18 17.36
C GLU A 123 2.41 26.77 16.02
N THR A 124 2.78 26.12 14.91
CA THR A 124 2.34 26.52 13.58
C THR A 124 0.84 26.36 13.43
N ALA A 125 0.27 25.23 13.85
CA ALA A 125 -1.18 25.00 13.79
C ALA A 125 -1.96 26.07 14.56
N ARG A 126 -1.51 26.46 15.76
CA ARG A 126 -2.16 27.52 16.55
C ARG A 126 -2.20 28.85 15.79
N LYS A 127 -1.12 29.20 15.08
CA LYS A 127 -1.05 30.41 14.25
C LYS A 127 -2.00 30.34 13.06
N GLU A 128 -2.01 29.20 12.35
CA GLU A 128 -2.87 28.99 11.18
C GLU A 128 -4.36 28.99 11.57
N ILE A 129 -4.73 28.35 12.68
CA ILE A 129 -6.09 28.38 13.20
C ILE A 129 -6.55 29.81 13.48
N ALA A 130 -5.68 30.63 14.11
CA ALA A 130 -6.00 32.03 14.41
C ALA A 130 -6.16 32.88 13.14
N ALA A 131 -5.26 32.69 12.15
CA ALA A 131 -5.30 33.35 10.84
C ALA A 131 -6.56 32.99 10.06
N LEU A 132 -6.87 31.71 9.91
CA LEU A 132 -8.04 31.22 9.19
C LEU A 132 -9.36 31.69 9.84
N LYS A 133 -9.43 31.71 11.17
CA LYS A 133 -10.60 32.29 11.88
C LYS A 133 -10.76 33.79 11.63
N ALA A 134 -9.66 34.54 11.59
CA ALA A 134 -9.69 35.95 11.28
C ALA A 134 -10.17 36.22 9.84
N ASP A 135 -9.84 35.33 8.90
CA ASP A 135 -10.29 35.37 7.50
C ASP A 135 -11.74 34.87 7.33
N GLY A 136 -12.37 34.44 8.42
CA GLY A 136 -13.78 34.06 8.47
C GLY A 136 -14.02 32.58 8.09
N ALA A 137 -13.05 31.69 8.31
CA ALA A 137 -13.28 30.25 8.21
C ALA A 137 -14.35 29.79 9.20
N GLN A 138 -15.31 29.05 8.71
CA GLN A 138 -16.41 28.45 9.48
C GLN A 138 -16.09 27.00 9.85
N MET A 139 -15.17 26.37 9.12
CA MET A 139 -14.61 25.06 9.38
C MET A 139 -13.11 25.09 9.13
N ILE A 140 -12.34 24.43 9.98
CA ILE A 140 -10.89 24.34 9.86
C ILE A 140 -10.48 22.89 9.66
N VAL A 141 -9.74 22.65 8.58
CA VAL A 141 -9.23 21.33 8.18
C VAL A 141 -7.70 21.37 8.20
N ALA A 142 -7.08 20.40 8.86
CA ALA A 142 -5.66 20.17 8.79
C ALA A 142 -5.35 18.97 7.89
N LEU A 143 -4.46 19.15 6.94
CA LEU A 143 -3.81 18.06 6.21
C LEU A 143 -2.51 17.76 6.95
N SER A 144 -2.49 16.67 7.67
CA SER A 144 -1.41 16.38 8.61
C SER A 144 -0.50 15.26 8.07
N HIS A 145 0.75 15.60 7.79
CA HIS A 145 1.79 14.61 7.52
C HIS A 145 2.68 14.39 8.75
N LEU A 146 2.04 14.12 9.90
CA LEU A 146 2.71 13.93 11.20
C LEU A 146 2.64 12.49 11.72
N GLY A 147 1.68 11.70 11.24
CA GLY A 147 1.36 10.38 11.75
C GLY A 147 0.29 10.38 12.84
N LEU A 148 -0.42 9.25 12.99
CA LEU A 148 -1.63 9.14 13.80
C LEU A 148 -1.44 9.55 15.28
N ALA A 149 -0.31 9.20 15.90
CA ALA A 149 -0.03 9.57 17.29
C ALA A 149 0.09 11.11 17.46
N GLU A 150 0.78 11.76 16.51
CA GLU A 150 0.92 13.22 16.50
C GLU A 150 -0.37 13.92 16.07
N ASP A 151 -1.23 13.30 15.24
CA ASP A 151 -2.56 13.81 14.91
C ASP A 151 -3.44 13.91 16.17
N HIS A 152 -3.41 12.89 17.03
CA HIS A 152 -4.07 12.93 18.33
C HIS A 152 -3.51 14.03 19.24
N ARG A 153 -2.18 14.22 19.25
CA ARG A 153 -1.53 15.28 19.99
C ARG A 153 -1.91 16.67 19.43
N LEU A 154 -1.90 16.83 18.11
CA LEU A 154 -2.31 18.04 17.39
C LEU A 154 -3.74 18.45 17.78
N ALA A 155 -4.69 17.50 17.77
CA ALA A 155 -6.07 17.76 18.15
C ALA A 155 -6.22 18.24 19.60
N ARG A 156 -5.42 17.68 20.53
CA ARG A 156 -5.44 18.08 21.95
C ARG A 156 -4.78 19.44 22.20
N GLU A 157 -3.62 19.67 21.57
CA GLU A 157 -2.76 20.81 21.91
C GLU A 157 -3.02 22.05 21.04
N ALA A 158 -3.65 21.89 19.87
CA ALA A 158 -4.07 22.98 18.99
C ALA A 158 -5.60 22.99 18.79
N PRO A 159 -6.40 23.32 19.82
CA PRO A 159 -7.85 23.26 19.72
C PRO A 159 -8.42 24.26 18.71
N GLY A 160 -9.41 23.81 17.97
CA GLY A 160 -10.09 24.62 16.94
C GLY A 160 -9.92 24.09 15.53
N ILE A 161 -9.29 22.93 15.37
CA ILE A 161 -9.35 22.11 14.16
C ILE A 161 -10.62 21.27 14.23
N ASP A 162 -11.39 21.25 13.16
CA ASP A 162 -12.61 20.44 13.06
C ASP A 162 -12.31 19.03 12.51
N LEU A 163 -11.51 18.96 11.44
CA LEU A 163 -11.14 17.71 10.78
C LEU A 163 -9.62 17.65 10.57
N ILE A 164 -9.03 16.49 10.85
CA ILE A 164 -7.66 16.17 10.48
C ILE A 164 -7.71 15.03 9.46
N PHE A 165 -7.18 15.26 8.28
CA PHE A 165 -6.85 14.19 7.32
C PHE A 165 -5.35 13.92 7.45
N GLY A 166 -5.02 12.75 8.03
CA GLY A 166 -3.68 12.37 8.39
C GLY A 166 -3.02 11.46 7.36
N GLY A 167 -1.68 11.51 7.32
CA GLY A 167 -0.79 10.65 6.55
C GLY A 167 0.40 10.16 7.38
N HIS A 168 1.53 9.87 6.74
CA HIS A 168 2.82 9.44 7.29
C HIS A 168 2.81 8.05 7.96
N SER A 169 1.90 7.79 8.89
CA SER A 169 1.82 6.50 9.61
C SER A 169 1.17 5.37 8.82
N GLN A 170 0.66 5.63 7.61
CA GLN A 170 0.01 4.65 6.73
C GLN A 170 -1.18 3.91 7.38
N SER A 171 -1.77 4.50 8.41
CA SER A 171 -2.88 3.89 9.15
C SER A 171 -4.17 3.88 8.35
N LEU A 172 -4.96 2.82 8.47
CA LEU A 172 -6.29 2.72 7.90
C LEU A 172 -7.33 2.81 9.01
N LEU A 173 -8.09 3.90 9.04
CA LEU A 173 -9.16 4.11 10.01
C LEU A 173 -10.52 3.89 9.34
N SER A 174 -11.12 2.72 9.57
CA SER A 174 -12.49 2.45 9.11
C SER A 174 -13.49 3.40 9.77
N ASP A 175 -13.27 3.70 11.03
CA ASP A 175 -14.03 4.66 11.82
C ASP A 175 -13.12 5.82 12.16
N PRO A 176 -13.60 7.08 12.11
CA PRO A 176 -12.78 8.22 12.47
C PRO A 176 -12.43 8.17 13.95
N ALA A 177 -11.17 8.48 14.28
CA ALA A 177 -10.81 8.75 15.66
C ALA A 177 -11.35 10.13 16.07
N LYS A 178 -11.54 10.35 17.38
CA LYS A 178 -12.06 11.62 17.90
C LYS A 178 -11.29 12.06 19.13
N GLU A 179 -10.83 13.32 19.10
CA GLU A 179 -10.22 14.01 20.25
C GLU A 179 -10.99 15.32 20.52
N GLY A 180 -11.72 15.38 21.62
CA GLY A 180 -12.58 16.51 21.90
C GLY A 180 -13.67 16.70 20.83
N SER A 181 -13.59 17.80 20.07
CA SER A 181 -14.48 18.08 18.92
C SER A 181 -13.86 17.75 17.57
N THR A 182 -12.58 17.39 17.53
CA THR A 182 -11.83 17.13 16.29
C THR A 182 -12.00 15.68 15.86
N PHE A 183 -12.31 15.44 14.59
CA PHE A 183 -12.31 14.12 13.97
C PHE A 183 -11.04 13.91 13.16
N ILE A 184 -10.45 12.70 13.28
CA ILE A 184 -9.19 12.31 12.63
C ILE A 184 -9.47 11.16 11.67
N PHE A 185 -9.00 11.29 10.43
CA PHE A 185 -9.19 10.32 9.35
C PHE A 185 -7.83 9.95 8.77
N GLN A 186 -7.65 8.68 8.44
CA GLN A 186 -6.56 8.19 7.60
C GLN A 186 -7.08 7.08 6.70
N ALA A 187 -6.74 7.12 5.41
CA ALA A 187 -7.23 6.20 4.38
C ALA A 187 -6.17 5.18 3.93
N GLY A 188 -5.24 4.81 4.81
CA GLY A 188 -4.19 3.86 4.48
C GLY A 188 -3.09 4.47 3.61
N PHE A 189 -2.58 3.69 2.64
CA PHE A 189 -1.44 4.07 1.82
C PHE A 189 -1.52 3.52 0.39
N ARG A 190 -0.70 4.08 -0.51
CA ARG A 190 -0.58 3.67 -1.93
C ARG A 190 -1.90 3.74 -2.70
N ALA A 191 -2.76 4.68 -2.34
CA ALA A 191 -4.07 4.91 -2.98
C ALA A 191 -4.92 3.64 -3.15
N LYS A 192 -4.88 2.72 -2.16
CA LYS A 192 -5.74 1.53 -2.17
C LYS A 192 -7.17 1.86 -1.78
N GLU A 193 -7.32 2.80 -0.88
CA GLU A 193 -8.60 3.29 -0.42
C GLU A 193 -8.72 4.79 -0.67
N LEU A 194 -9.93 5.21 -1.03
CA LEU A 194 -10.33 6.60 -1.06
C LEU A 194 -11.24 6.87 0.15
N GLY A 195 -10.81 7.74 1.05
CA GLY A 195 -11.63 8.23 2.15
C GLY A 195 -12.67 9.22 1.63
N ARG A 196 -13.96 8.98 1.91
CA ARG A 196 -15.05 9.90 1.65
C ARG A 196 -15.69 10.29 2.97
N VAL A 197 -15.74 11.59 3.25
CA VAL A 197 -16.40 12.13 4.44
C VAL A 197 -17.58 13.00 3.99
N ASP A 198 -18.79 12.55 4.29
CA ASP A 198 -20.01 13.30 4.05
C ASP A 198 -20.41 14.04 5.34
N LEU A 199 -20.60 15.36 5.24
CA LEU A 199 -21.03 16.22 6.34
C LEU A 199 -22.44 16.74 6.05
N ASP A 200 -23.39 16.45 6.94
CA ASP A 200 -24.76 16.96 6.86
C ASP A 200 -25.01 17.95 8.00
N PHE A 201 -24.93 19.23 7.68
CA PHE A 201 -25.26 20.32 8.60
C PHE A 201 -26.76 20.56 8.59
N LYS A 202 -27.48 20.18 9.65
CA LYS A 202 -28.95 20.42 9.78
C LYS A 202 -29.31 21.91 10.03
N GLY A 203 -28.35 22.81 9.80
CA GLY A 203 -28.48 24.25 10.01
C GLY A 203 -27.25 25.02 9.55
N PRO A 204 -27.05 26.30 9.95
CA PRO A 204 -25.86 27.05 9.59
C PRO A 204 -24.60 26.31 10.04
N ALA A 205 -23.61 26.20 9.14
CA ALA A 205 -22.31 25.64 9.47
C ALA A 205 -21.72 26.38 10.68
N GLY A 206 -21.30 25.65 11.68
CA GLY A 206 -20.75 26.21 12.91
C GLY A 206 -20.91 25.32 14.14
N SER A 207 -21.52 24.16 13.99
CA SER A 207 -21.79 23.26 15.11
C SER A 207 -21.03 21.93 15.03
N MET A 208 -19.75 21.94 14.61
CA MET A 208 -18.91 20.73 14.61
C MET A 208 -18.83 20.06 15.99
N ALA A 209 -18.85 20.85 17.06
CA ALA A 209 -18.87 20.33 18.44
C ALA A 209 -20.05 19.40 18.75
N LYS A 210 -21.15 19.51 18.00
CA LYS A 210 -22.36 18.66 18.12
C LYS A 210 -22.45 17.61 17.01
N MET A 211 -21.46 17.49 16.16
CA MET A 211 -21.44 16.51 15.06
C MET A 211 -21.49 15.11 15.62
N ILE A 212 -22.44 14.33 15.13
CA ILE A 212 -22.61 12.91 15.46
C ILE A 212 -21.99 12.08 14.32
N ASP A 213 -21.08 11.21 14.68
CA ASP A 213 -20.55 10.22 13.74
C ASP A 213 -21.59 9.11 13.52
N VAL A 214 -22.05 8.97 12.27
CA VAL A 214 -22.99 7.93 11.86
C VAL A 214 -22.35 6.91 10.89
N SER A 215 -21.04 6.89 10.77
CA SER A 215 -20.28 6.00 9.87
C SER A 215 -20.63 4.53 10.10
N ASN A 216 -20.78 4.15 11.36
CA ASN A 216 -21.12 2.79 11.79
C ASN A 216 -22.60 2.50 11.88
N LEU A 217 -23.48 3.49 11.75
CA LEU A 217 -24.90 3.34 12.06
C LEU A 217 -25.54 2.21 11.26
N GLN A 218 -25.30 2.14 9.96
CA GLN A 218 -25.86 1.09 9.12
C GLN A 218 -25.36 -0.30 9.55
N ARG A 219 -24.04 -0.45 9.74
CA ARG A 219 -23.40 -1.71 10.15
C ARG A 219 -23.88 -2.18 11.53
N VAL A 220 -24.02 -1.26 12.48
CA VAL A 220 -24.56 -1.56 13.83
C VAL A 220 -26.03 -1.96 13.73
N THR A 221 -26.82 -1.24 12.94
CA THR A 221 -28.25 -1.53 12.74
C THR A 221 -28.44 -2.89 12.09
N ASP A 222 -27.66 -3.23 11.07
CA ASP A 222 -27.71 -4.52 10.37
C ASP A 222 -27.32 -5.68 11.31
N ARG A 223 -26.30 -5.49 12.18
CA ARG A 223 -25.94 -6.49 13.19
C ARG A 223 -27.05 -6.70 14.23
N ILE A 224 -27.62 -5.61 14.73
CA ILE A 224 -28.76 -5.71 15.67
C ILE A 224 -29.88 -6.51 15.03
N LYS A 225 -30.23 -6.24 13.78
CA LYS A 225 -31.24 -6.98 13.02
C LYS A 225 -30.89 -8.48 12.90
N THR A 226 -29.64 -8.79 12.57
CA THR A 226 -29.15 -10.18 12.49
C THR A 226 -29.29 -10.90 13.83
N TYR A 227 -28.98 -10.22 14.94
CA TYR A 227 -29.18 -10.80 16.28
C TYR A 227 -30.69 -11.04 16.59
N ASP A 228 -31.54 -10.09 16.21
CA ASP A 228 -33.00 -10.27 16.38
C ASP A 228 -33.55 -11.47 15.59
N GLU A 229 -33.12 -11.61 14.34
CA GLU A 229 -33.49 -12.76 13.50
C GLU A 229 -33.00 -14.08 14.12
N ARG A 230 -31.76 -14.10 14.62
CA ARG A 230 -31.20 -15.30 15.25
C ARG A 230 -31.87 -15.66 16.56
N ILE A 231 -32.18 -14.67 17.39
CA ILE A 231 -32.97 -14.87 18.62
C ILE A 231 -34.37 -15.45 18.29
N ALA A 232 -35.02 -14.92 17.25
CA ALA A 232 -36.33 -15.42 16.82
C ALA A 232 -36.26 -16.88 16.34
N GLU A 233 -35.25 -17.24 15.55
CA GLU A 233 -35.03 -18.64 15.11
C GLU A 233 -34.77 -19.58 16.29
N LEU A 234 -33.92 -19.20 17.24
CA LEU A 234 -33.64 -20.02 18.43
C LEU A 234 -34.86 -20.20 19.32
N ASN A 235 -35.69 -19.16 19.48
CA ASN A 235 -36.98 -19.27 20.21
C ASN A 235 -37.96 -20.24 19.51
N ALA A 236 -38.01 -20.21 18.17
CA ALA A 236 -38.85 -21.16 17.42
C ALA A 236 -38.35 -22.62 17.60
N GLN A 237 -37.01 -22.83 17.65
CA GLN A 237 -36.44 -24.15 17.93
C GLN A 237 -36.76 -24.62 19.35
N ILE A 238 -36.65 -23.76 20.36
CA ILE A 238 -37.01 -24.10 21.77
C ILE A 238 -38.45 -24.52 21.89
N ALA A 239 -39.37 -23.87 21.14
CA ALA A 239 -40.80 -24.16 21.20
C ALA A 239 -41.13 -25.61 20.77
N THR A 240 -40.32 -26.21 19.89
CA THR A 240 -40.53 -27.58 19.39
C THR A 240 -39.59 -28.63 19.98
N GLU A 241 -38.51 -28.19 20.67
CA GLU A 241 -37.53 -29.09 21.28
C GLU A 241 -38.15 -29.85 22.48
N GLN A 242 -37.78 -31.12 22.64
CA GLN A 242 -38.25 -31.96 23.76
C GLN A 242 -37.12 -32.26 24.77
N ASP A 243 -35.89 -32.24 24.32
CA ASP A 243 -34.72 -32.52 25.15
C ASP A 243 -34.38 -31.32 26.06
N ALA A 244 -34.29 -31.57 27.37
CA ALA A 244 -34.09 -30.53 28.38
C ALA A 244 -32.71 -29.90 28.31
N ASP A 245 -31.65 -30.71 28.02
CA ASP A 245 -30.28 -30.23 27.95
C ASP A 245 -30.12 -29.37 26.70
N ARG A 246 -30.71 -29.78 25.60
CA ARG A 246 -30.68 -29.01 24.33
C ARG A 246 -31.49 -27.70 24.45
N LYS A 247 -32.59 -27.70 25.20
CA LYS A 247 -33.30 -26.44 25.52
C LYS A 247 -32.43 -25.47 26.30
N THR A 248 -31.67 -25.99 27.25
CA THR A 248 -30.74 -25.17 28.05
C THR A 248 -29.64 -24.55 27.14
N MET A 249 -29.00 -25.35 26.27
CA MET A 249 -28.02 -24.85 25.31
C MET A 249 -28.59 -23.77 24.37
N LEU A 250 -29.82 -23.94 23.90
CA LEU A 250 -30.51 -22.96 23.05
C LEU A 250 -30.78 -21.64 23.79
N LYS A 251 -31.15 -21.74 25.10
CA LYS A 251 -31.30 -20.55 25.94
C LYS A 251 -30.01 -19.82 26.16
N ASP A 252 -28.92 -20.53 26.44
CA ASP A 252 -27.56 -19.91 26.60
C ASP A 252 -27.16 -19.16 25.32
N GLN A 253 -27.48 -19.71 24.15
CA GLN A 253 -27.22 -19.01 22.89
C GLN A 253 -28.08 -17.73 22.74
N ILE A 254 -29.35 -17.77 23.15
CA ILE A 254 -30.22 -16.59 23.15
C ILE A 254 -29.67 -15.52 24.06
N ASP A 255 -29.28 -15.89 25.28
CA ASP A 255 -28.73 -14.96 26.26
C ASP A 255 -27.45 -14.29 25.72
N PHE A 256 -26.59 -15.06 25.03
CA PHE A 256 -25.42 -14.50 24.33
C PHE A 256 -25.81 -13.45 23.27
N TYR A 257 -26.77 -13.76 22.39
CA TYR A 257 -27.18 -12.79 21.36
C TYR A 257 -27.93 -11.58 21.94
N VAL A 258 -28.68 -11.74 23.04
CA VAL A 258 -29.29 -10.62 23.76
C VAL A 258 -28.24 -9.70 24.36
N GLU A 259 -27.19 -10.27 24.96
CA GLU A 259 -26.06 -9.50 25.48
C GLU A 259 -25.33 -8.74 24.38
N GLN A 260 -24.97 -9.42 23.27
CA GLN A 260 -24.30 -8.78 22.13
C GLN A 260 -25.15 -7.65 21.54
N LYS A 261 -26.48 -7.85 21.38
CA LYS A 261 -27.42 -6.82 20.96
C LYS A 261 -27.42 -5.63 21.93
N GLY A 262 -27.38 -5.90 23.22
CA GLY A 262 -27.32 -4.85 24.26
C GLY A 262 -26.04 -4.01 24.17
N ILE A 263 -24.90 -4.63 23.84
CA ILE A 263 -23.63 -3.94 23.61
C ILE A 263 -23.72 -3.04 22.36
N GLU A 264 -24.16 -3.61 21.24
CA GLU A 264 -24.28 -2.88 19.98
C GLU A 264 -25.29 -1.72 20.06
N SER A 265 -26.40 -1.91 20.77
CA SER A 265 -27.43 -0.86 20.93
C SER A 265 -26.91 0.40 21.65
N LYS A 266 -25.86 0.26 22.47
CA LYS A 266 -25.20 1.41 23.10
C LYS A 266 -24.34 2.20 22.11
N ASN A 267 -23.96 1.59 21.00
CA ASN A 267 -23.17 2.22 19.94
C ASN A 267 -24.05 2.93 18.88
N VAL A 268 -25.37 2.79 18.96
CA VAL A 268 -26.29 3.56 18.13
C VAL A 268 -26.26 5.02 18.62
N PRO A 269 -25.93 6.00 17.77
CA PRO A 269 -25.93 7.39 18.16
C PRO A 269 -27.31 7.82 18.69
N ALA A 270 -27.31 8.38 19.88
CA ALA A 270 -28.54 8.93 20.46
C ALA A 270 -28.91 10.23 19.74
N GLY A 271 -30.10 10.30 19.13
CA GLY A 271 -30.59 11.52 18.51
C GLY A 271 -31.81 11.25 17.63
N ASP A 272 -32.61 12.29 17.45
CA ASP A 272 -33.82 12.30 16.61
C ASP A 272 -33.52 12.62 15.13
N GLY A 273 -32.25 12.59 14.74
CA GLY A 273 -31.79 12.96 13.38
C GLY A 273 -31.70 14.49 13.13
N SER A 274 -31.97 15.31 14.14
CA SER A 274 -31.89 16.79 14.03
C SER A 274 -30.46 17.33 14.20
N ALA A 275 -29.56 16.55 14.83
CA ALA A 275 -28.16 16.93 15.01
C ALA A 275 -27.39 16.83 13.69
N PRO A 276 -26.33 17.67 13.49
CA PRO A 276 -25.40 17.53 12.39
C PRO A 276 -24.76 16.13 12.39
N GLN A 277 -24.57 15.56 11.19
CA GLN A 277 -24.08 14.21 11.02
C GLN A 277 -22.83 14.18 10.18
N LEU A 278 -21.88 13.30 10.54
CA LEU A 278 -20.69 12.96 9.80
C LEU A 278 -20.74 11.48 9.44
N LYS A 279 -20.47 11.15 8.18
CA LYS A 279 -20.33 9.78 7.72
C LYS A 279 -18.98 9.61 7.02
N ASN A 280 -18.14 8.73 7.55
CA ASN A 280 -16.91 8.26 6.90
C ASN A 280 -17.19 6.99 6.10
N GLN A 281 -16.62 6.91 4.92
CA GLN A 281 -16.67 5.73 4.08
C GLN A 281 -15.33 5.55 3.39
N LEU A 282 -14.75 4.36 3.50
CA LEU A 282 -13.61 3.94 2.71
C LEU A 282 -14.10 3.24 1.44
N VAL A 283 -13.56 3.63 0.31
CA VAL A 283 -13.86 3.05 -1.01
C VAL A 283 -12.60 2.36 -1.50
N ASP A 284 -12.64 1.04 -1.62
CA ASP A 284 -11.53 0.26 -2.15
C ASP A 284 -11.30 0.60 -3.63
N LEU A 285 -10.10 1.04 -3.95
CA LEU A 285 -9.65 1.28 -5.32
C LEU A 285 -9.00 -0.01 -5.85
N ASN A 286 -9.81 -0.89 -6.42
CA ASN A 286 -9.40 -2.19 -6.92
C ASN A 286 -9.63 -2.31 -8.43
N ARG A 287 -9.24 -3.45 -9.02
CA ARG A 287 -9.32 -3.69 -10.46
C ARG A 287 -10.74 -3.83 -11.02
N ASP A 288 -11.76 -3.88 -10.17
CA ASP A 288 -13.16 -3.93 -10.60
C ASP A 288 -13.71 -2.54 -10.94
N ILE A 289 -12.96 -1.49 -10.55
CA ILE A 289 -13.25 -0.11 -10.94
C ILE A 289 -12.59 0.14 -12.30
N ALA A 290 -13.37 0.57 -13.27
CA ALA A 290 -12.86 0.87 -14.60
C ALA A 290 -11.88 2.06 -14.57
N ASP A 291 -10.77 1.94 -15.30
CA ASP A 291 -9.80 3.01 -15.45
C ASP A 291 -10.41 4.21 -16.18
N GLU A 292 -10.02 5.42 -15.78
CA GLU A 292 -10.38 6.62 -16.51
C GLU A 292 -9.55 6.69 -17.80
N PRO A 293 -10.18 6.73 -19.01
CA PRO A 293 -9.47 6.55 -20.26
C PRO A 293 -8.36 7.57 -20.53
N GLN A 294 -8.51 8.82 -20.07
CA GLN A 294 -7.48 9.85 -20.27
C GLN A 294 -6.28 9.63 -19.36
N VAL A 295 -6.50 9.16 -18.13
CA VAL A 295 -5.42 8.79 -17.19
C VAL A 295 -4.70 7.55 -17.71
N GLU A 296 -5.43 6.53 -18.17
CA GLU A 296 -4.86 5.33 -18.79
C GLU A 296 -3.96 5.67 -19.98
N ALA A 297 -4.42 6.57 -20.86
CA ALA A 297 -3.62 7.03 -22.01
C ALA A 297 -2.32 7.74 -21.59
N ARG A 298 -2.35 8.51 -20.50
CA ARG A 298 -1.16 9.16 -19.93
C ARG A 298 -0.20 8.14 -19.31
N VAL A 299 -0.72 7.14 -18.58
CA VAL A 299 0.09 6.03 -18.04
C VAL A 299 0.80 5.31 -19.17
N LYS A 300 0.10 4.92 -20.25
CA LYS A 300 0.70 4.29 -21.44
C LYS A 300 1.80 5.15 -22.07
N LYS A 301 1.58 6.45 -22.16
CA LYS A 301 2.59 7.38 -22.68
C LYS A 301 3.82 7.43 -21.79
N ALA A 302 3.66 7.51 -20.47
CA ALA A 302 4.77 7.53 -19.51
C ALA A 302 5.57 6.22 -19.57
N LEU A 303 4.90 5.07 -19.68
CA LEU A 303 5.56 3.78 -19.85
C LEU A 303 6.32 3.69 -21.18
N ASP A 304 5.77 4.23 -22.26
CA ASP A 304 6.46 4.31 -23.56
C ASP A 304 7.71 5.23 -23.48
N GLU A 305 7.63 6.34 -22.74
CA GLU A 305 8.79 7.19 -22.48
C GLU A 305 9.84 6.46 -21.66
N ILE A 306 9.46 5.75 -20.60
CA ILE A 306 10.36 4.92 -19.78
C ILE A 306 11.02 3.82 -20.63
N SER A 307 10.27 3.15 -21.51
CA SER A 307 10.79 2.09 -22.37
C SER A 307 11.81 2.59 -23.43
N LYS A 308 11.76 3.88 -23.75
CA LYS A 308 12.69 4.53 -24.70
C LYS A 308 13.86 5.25 -24.04
N MET A 309 13.94 5.24 -22.71
CA MET A 309 15.07 5.85 -22.01
C MET A 309 16.37 5.18 -22.44
N PRO A 310 17.44 5.95 -22.76
CA PRO A 310 18.69 5.37 -23.15
C PRO A 310 19.27 4.57 -21.99
N ALA A 311 19.34 3.26 -22.19
CA ALA A 311 20.12 2.40 -21.31
C ALA A 311 21.59 2.77 -21.47
N THR A 312 22.24 3.18 -20.42
CA THR A 312 23.68 3.40 -20.38
C THR A 312 24.48 2.10 -20.64
N ALA A 313 23.81 0.95 -20.62
CA ALA A 313 24.29 -0.34 -21.10
C ALA A 313 23.05 -1.21 -21.39
N MET A 314 22.51 -1.18 -22.60
CA MET A 314 21.49 -2.15 -23.01
C MET A 314 22.09 -3.55 -22.93
N GLY A 315 21.63 -4.35 -21.97
CA GLY A 315 21.69 -5.78 -22.09
C GLY A 315 20.90 -6.21 -23.34
N PRO A 316 21.13 -7.41 -23.88
CA PRO A 316 20.42 -7.88 -25.04
C PRO A 316 18.92 -7.92 -24.76
N GLU A 317 18.10 -7.52 -25.73
CA GLU A 317 16.64 -7.59 -25.63
C GLU A 317 16.18 -9.04 -25.34
N PRO A 318 15.12 -9.20 -24.53
CA PRO A 318 14.52 -10.50 -24.27
C PRO A 318 14.03 -11.13 -25.58
N ASP A 319 14.22 -12.44 -25.72
CA ASP A 319 13.63 -13.19 -26.83
C ASP A 319 12.10 -13.33 -26.68
N ALA A 320 11.46 -13.98 -27.63
CA ALA A 320 10.01 -14.21 -27.64
C ALA A 320 9.48 -14.97 -26.40
N ASN A 321 10.37 -15.57 -25.59
CA ASN A 321 10.04 -16.26 -24.35
C ASN A 321 10.28 -15.38 -23.11
N GLY A 322 10.82 -14.17 -23.28
CA GLY A 322 11.25 -13.29 -22.20
C GLY A 322 12.64 -13.65 -21.66
N ASP A 323 13.37 -14.54 -22.32
CA ASP A 323 14.76 -14.89 -21.96
C ASP A 323 15.72 -13.82 -22.44
N VAL A 324 16.58 -13.32 -21.55
CA VAL A 324 17.62 -12.35 -21.87
C VAL A 324 18.95 -13.10 -22.02
N PRO A 325 19.60 -13.09 -23.20
CA PRO A 325 20.86 -13.80 -23.40
C PRO A 325 22.00 -13.18 -22.59
N GLY A 326 22.83 -14.02 -22.02
CA GLY A 326 24.11 -13.60 -21.41
C GLY A 326 24.46 -14.39 -20.14
N PRO A 327 25.74 -14.65 -19.88
CA PRO A 327 26.17 -15.29 -18.65
C PRO A 327 26.16 -14.28 -17.50
N SER A 328 25.57 -14.67 -16.37
CA SER A 328 25.76 -13.96 -15.10
C SER A 328 27.22 -14.11 -14.65
N THR A 329 27.89 -13.01 -14.34
CA THR A 329 29.25 -13.01 -13.78
C THR A 329 29.28 -13.06 -12.26
N GLY A 330 28.14 -12.79 -11.60
CA GLY A 330 27.97 -12.75 -10.14
C GLY A 330 27.77 -14.14 -9.50
N PRO A 331 27.37 -14.21 -8.24
CA PRO A 331 27.07 -15.43 -7.48
C PRO A 331 25.86 -16.20 -8.02
N TYR A 332 25.00 -15.55 -8.79
CA TYR A 332 23.87 -16.15 -9.48
C TYR A 332 24.32 -16.76 -10.83
N VAL A 333 23.84 -17.96 -11.15
CA VAL A 333 24.27 -18.70 -12.36
C VAL A 333 23.16 -18.87 -13.39
N GLY A 334 21.91 -18.64 -12.97
CA GLY A 334 20.74 -18.81 -13.83
C GLY A 334 20.29 -20.27 -14.00
N VAL A 335 19.05 -20.44 -14.35
CA VAL A 335 18.33 -21.73 -14.39
C VAL A 335 18.95 -22.75 -15.37
N LYS A 336 19.59 -22.31 -16.44
CA LYS A 336 20.26 -23.18 -17.43
C LYS A 336 21.39 -24.00 -16.80
N VAL A 337 22.11 -23.45 -15.85
CA VAL A 337 23.16 -24.17 -15.10
C VAL A 337 22.55 -25.22 -14.20
N CYS A 338 21.44 -24.90 -13.54
CA CYS A 338 20.71 -25.84 -12.66
C CYS A 338 20.16 -27.02 -13.43
N GLN A 339 19.69 -26.82 -14.67
CA GLN A 339 19.12 -27.85 -15.55
C GLN A 339 20.07 -29.04 -15.76
N ALA A 340 21.38 -28.80 -15.81
CA ALA A 340 22.37 -29.85 -16.08
C ALA A 340 22.34 -30.99 -15.06
N CYS A 341 22.01 -30.71 -13.79
CA CYS A 341 21.94 -31.70 -12.72
C CYS A 341 20.51 -31.94 -12.21
N HIS A 342 19.60 -30.96 -12.37
CA HIS A 342 18.25 -30.95 -11.84
C HIS A 342 17.20 -30.88 -12.97
N ALA A 343 17.32 -31.80 -13.97
CA ALA A 343 16.46 -31.76 -15.14
C ALA A 343 14.96 -31.93 -14.85
N MET A 344 14.61 -32.72 -13.83
CA MET A 344 13.20 -32.95 -13.44
C MET A 344 12.61 -31.72 -12.79
N GLU A 345 13.34 -31.09 -11.89
CA GLU A 345 12.96 -29.84 -11.19
C GLU A 345 12.87 -28.67 -12.18
N TYR A 346 13.81 -28.63 -13.15
CA TYR A 346 13.75 -27.68 -14.25
C TYR A 346 12.47 -27.85 -15.07
N GLN A 347 12.12 -29.07 -15.44
CA GLN A 347 10.90 -29.37 -16.21
C GLN A 347 9.64 -28.98 -15.41
N ALA A 348 9.62 -29.24 -14.10
CA ALA A 348 8.52 -28.81 -13.25
C ALA A 348 8.41 -27.28 -13.21
N TRP A 349 9.52 -26.55 -13.03
CA TRP A 349 9.57 -25.11 -13.02
C TRP A 349 9.07 -24.49 -14.33
N THR A 350 9.44 -25.04 -15.51
CA THR A 350 8.98 -24.49 -16.81
C THR A 350 7.46 -24.49 -16.98
N GLY A 351 6.75 -25.32 -16.22
CA GLY A 351 5.29 -25.35 -16.17
C GLY A 351 4.64 -24.29 -15.26
N THR A 352 5.43 -23.54 -14.52
CA THR A 352 4.92 -22.54 -13.56
C THR A 352 4.81 -21.14 -14.18
N GLU A 353 4.00 -20.27 -13.56
CA GLU A 353 3.95 -18.86 -13.94
C GLU A 353 5.25 -18.12 -13.57
N HIS A 354 6.02 -18.61 -12.60
CA HIS A 354 7.34 -18.08 -12.26
C HIS A 354 8.33 -18.16 -13.44
N ALA A 355 8.24 -19.19 -14.27
CA ALA A 355 9.07 -19.33 -15.46
C ALA A 355 8.73 -18.33 -16.57
N LYS A 356 7.62 -17.63 -16.47
CA LYS A 356 7.13 -16.65 -17.45
C LYS A 356 7.00 -15.23 -16.87
N ALA A 357 7.44 -15.03 -15.62
CA ALA A 357 7.20 -13.80 -14.89
C ALA A 357 7.72 -12.54 -15.64
N TYR A 358 8.93 -12.60 -16.21
CA TYR A 358 9.49 -11.48 -16.96
C TYR A 358 8.78 -11.25 -18.30
N LYS A 359 8.33 -12.32 -18.94
CA LYS A 359 7.57 -12.23 -20.20
C LYS A 359 6.29 -11.42 -20.06
N THR A 360 5.62 -11.48 -18.91
CA THR A 360 4.42 -10.65 -18.65
C THR A 360 4.78 -9.17 -18.67
N LEU A 361 5.92 -8.78 -18.08
CA LEU A 361 6.39 -7.40 -18.12
C LEU A 361 6.74 -6.93 -19.53
N VAL A 362 7.33 -7.80 -20.35
CA VAL A 362 7.63 -7.47 -21.75
C VAL A 362 6.35 -7.21 -22.53
N GLY A 363 5.32 -8.05 -22.33
CA GLY A 363 4.01 -7.88 -22.97
C GLY A 363 3.33 -6.56 -22.62
N ASP A 364 3.47 -6.13 -21.37
CA ASP A 364 2.83 -4.93 -20.83
C ASP A 364 3.74 -3.70 -20.85
N GLN A 365 4.94 -3.77 -21.45
CA GLN A 365 5.96 -2.72 -21.53
C GLN A 365 6.52 -2.24 -20.16
N HIS A 366 6.43 -3.08 -19.12
CA HIS A 366 6.94 -2.83 -17.77
C HIS A 366 8.33 -3.41 -17.49
N HIS A 367 8.96 -4.06 -18.47
CA HIS A 367 10.24 -4.79 -18.27
C HIS A 367 11.43 -3.89 -17.95
N LEU A 368 11.32 -2.58 -18.16
CA LEU A 368 12.29 -1.57 -17.75
C LEU A 368 11.84 -0.76 -16.53
N ASP A 369 10.68 -1.08 -15.97
CA ASP A 369 10.15 -0.40 -14.81
C ASP A 369 10.76 -0.96 -13.53
N PHE A 370 11.46 -0.11 -12.76
CA PHE A 370 12.13 -0.47 -11.50
C PHE A 370 11.16 -1.05 -10.45
N ASP A 371 9.90 -0.65 -10.45
CA ASP A 371 8.89 -1.15 -9.51
C ASP A 371 8.42 -2.57 -9.82
N CYS A 372 8.61 -3.02 -11.06
CA CYS A 372 8.13 -4.32 -11.53
C CYS A 372 9.21 -5.39 -11.54
N VAL A 373 10.42 -5.03 -11.99
CA VAL A 373 11.49 -6.01 -12.28
C VAL A 373 11.96 -6.75 -11.04
N GLY A 374 11.90 -6.16 -9.87
CA GLY A 374 12.36 -6.77 -8.62
C GLY A 374 11.70 -8.10 -8.29
N CYS A 375 10.38 -8.21 -8.54
CA CYS A 375 9.59 -9.42 -8.31
C CYS A 375 9.58 -10.37 -9.51
N HIS A 376 9.97 -9.91 -10.70
CA HIS A 376 9.89 -10.65 -11.95
C HIS A 376 11.24 -11.16 -12.46
N THR A 377 12.31 -10.99 -11.66
CA THR A 377 13.68 -11.41 -12.02
C THR A 377 14.38 -12.09 -10.85
N THR A 378 15.54 -12.67 -11.10
CA THR A 378 16.32 -13.42 -10.11
C THR A 378 17.47 -12.57 -9.59
N GLY A 379 17.55 -12.44 -8.26
CA GLY A 379 18.65 -11.75 -7.58
C GLY A 379 18.72 -10.24 -7.76
N TYR A 380 17.64 -9.59 -8.22
CA TYR A 380 17.61 -8.15 -8.46
C TYR A 380 17.94 -7.37 -7.17
N ARG A 381 18.92 -6.45 -7.29
CA ARG A 381 19.48 -5.63 -6.18
C ARG A 381 19.99 -6.42 -4.98
N ARG A 382 20.14 -7.75 -5.13
CA ARG A 382 20.84 -8.57 -4.14
C ARG A 382 22.35 -8.52 -4.40
N ASP A 383 23.14 -8.94 -3.42
CA ASP A 383 24.61 -8.98 -3.53
C ASP A 383 25.04 -9.82 -4.75
N GLY A 384 25.75 -9.17 -5.67
CA GLY A 384 26.22 -9.78 -6.91
C GLY A 384 25.13 -10.14 -7.93
N GLY A 385 23.89 -9.72 -7.74
CA GLY A 385 22.82 -9.81 -8.73
C GLY A 385 22.71 -8.53 -9.58
N PRO A 386 21.74 -8.49 -10.53
CA PRO A 386 21.46 -7.32 -11.36
C PRO A 386 21.13 -6.10 -10.49
N LYS A 387 21.59 -4.92 -10.85
CA LYS A 387 21.35 -3.68 -10.11
C LYS A 387 20.27 -2.82 -10.75
N ASP A 388 20.09 -2.94 -12.04
CA ASP A 388 19.14 -2.18 -12.84
C ASP A 388 18.44 -3.10 -13.87
N PRO A 389 17.32 -2.66 -14.50
CA PRO A 389 16.59 -3.45 -15.48
C PRO A 389 17.39 -3.81 -16.73
N PHE A 390 18.50 -3.12 -17.01
CA PHE A 390 19.30 -3.31 -18.21
C PHE A 390 20.39 -4.38 -18.03
N THR A 391 20.67 -4.78 -16.78
CA THR A 391 21.73 -5.75 -16.43
C THR A 391 21.18 -7.12 -16.02
N ILE A 392 19.90 -7.39 -16.25
CA ILE A 392 19.23 -8.64 -15.82
C ILE A 392 19.87 -9.87 -16.47
N GLY A 393 20.23 -9.80 -17.76
CA GLY A 393 20.87 -10.90 -18.47
C GLY A 393 20.08 -12.21 -18.37
N GLY A 394 20.76 -13.34 -18.21
CA GLY A 394 20.15 -14.67 -18.04
C GLY A 394 19.39 -14.89 -16.73
N LEU A 395 19.13 -13.83 -15.93
CA LEU A 395 18.43 -13.89 -14.66
C LEU A 395 16.97 -13.38 -14.75
N ALA A 396 16.44 -13.22 -15.97
CA ALA A 396 15.03 -12.97 -16.22
C ALA A 396 14.15 -14.10 -15.64
N ASN A 397 12.95 -13.78 -15.21
CA ASN A 397 12.01 -14.68 -14.53
C ASN A 397 12.39 -15.02 -13.08
N VAL A 398 11.43 -15.55 -12.35
CA VAL A 398 11.61 -16.05 -10.96
C VAL A 398 12.18 -17.47 -11.06
N GLN A 399 13.54 -17.58 -11.09
CA GLN A 399 14.23 -18.84 -11.28
C GLN A 399 14.54 -19.52 -9.94
N CYS A 400 15.18 -20.70 -10.01
CA CYS A 400 15.53 -21.54 -8.85
C CYS A 400 16.23 -20.76 -7.72
N GLU A 401 17.14 -19.86 -8.09
CA GLU A 401 17.98 -19.11 -7.15
C GLU A 401 17.22 -18.03 -6.38
N VAL A 402 16.01 -17.66 -6.78
CA VAL A 402 15.15 -16.77 -5.97
C VAL A 402 14.81 -17.47 -4.66
N CYS A 403 14.39 -18.74 -4.75
CA CYS A 403 14.02 -19.53 -3.59
C CYS A 403 15.24 -20.14 -2.89
N HIS A 404 16.16 -20.74 -3.68
CA HIS A 404 17.26 -21.55 -3.15
C HIS A 404 18.51 -20.75 -2.79
N GLY A 405 18.60 -19.48 -3.22
CA GLY A 405 19.78 -18.63 -3.06
C GLY A 405 20.81 -18.82 -4.19
N PRO A 406 21.88 -18.01 -4.20
CA PRO A 406 22.89 -17.98 -5.26
C PRO A 406 23.55 -19.35 -5.48
N GLY A 407 23.54 -19.85 -6.71
CA GLY A 407 23.92 -21.21 -7.04
C GLY A 407 25.37 -21.44 -7.47
N ARG A 408 26.20 -20.39 -7.63
CA ARG A 408 27.57 -20.54 -8.18
C ARG A 408 28.46 -21.47 -7.34
N ALA A 409 28.49 -21.29 -6.03
CA ALA A 409 29.28 -22.17 -5.15
C ALA A 409 28.75 -23.60 -5.18
N HIS A 410 27.43 -23.78 -5.17
CA HIS A 410 26.80 -25.09 -5.27
C HIS A 410 27.09 -25.78 -6.61
N SER A 411 27.01 -25.07 -7.73
CA SER A 411 27.29 -25.65 -9.05
C SER A 411 28.75 -26.07 -9.20
N ALA A 412 29.68 -25.43 -8.47
CA ALA A 412 31.11 -25.81 -8.45
C ALA A 412 31.38 -26.98 -7.51
N ASP A 413 30.79 -27.05 -6.33
CA ASP A 413 30.88 -28.15 -5.37
C ASP A 413 29.54 -28.39 -4.65
N PRO A 414 28.66 -29.25 -5.18
CA PRO A 414 27.33 -29.51 -4.58
C PRO A 414 27.37 -30.18 -3.21
N LYS A 415 28.50 -30.78 -2.80
CA LYS A 415 28.66 -31.41 -1.50
C LYS A 415 29.04 -30.40 -0.43
N ALA A 416 29.94 -29.48 -0.75
CA ALA A 416 30.42 -28.45 0.16
C ALA A 416 29.42 -27.29 0.33
N ALA A 417 28.81 -26.82 -0.76
CA ALA A 417 27.86 -25.70 -0.71
C ALA A 417 26.41 -26.21 -0.81
N LYS A 418 25.64 -26.04 0.26
CA LYS A 418 24.20 -26.36 0.31
C LYS A 418 23.36 -25.14 0.04
N LEU A 419 22.27 -25.33 -0.70
CA LEU A 419 21.26 -24.30 -0.95
C LEU A 419 20.11 -24.40 0.05
N ASN A 420 19.36 -23.30 0.22
CA ASN A 420 18.15 -23.29 1.05
C ASN A 420 17.07 -24.21 0.43
N ILE A 421 16.38 -24.95 1.26
CA ILE A 421 15.28 -25.83 0.86
C ILE A 421 14.00 -25.62 1.68
N ALA A 422 14.00 -24.62 2.57
CA ALA A 422 12.87 -24.31 3.45
C ALA A 422 12.36 -22.90 3.12
N PHE A 423 11.08 -22.80 2.83
CA PHE A 423 10.38 -21.54 2.52
C PHE A 423 9.11 -21.47 3.34
N ASP A 424 8.80 -20.29 3.79
CA ASP A 424 7.58 -19.96 4.52
C ASP A 424 6.73 -18.93 3.75
N GLU A 425 5.57 -18.63 4.27
CA GLU A 425 4.68 -17.62 3.69
C GLU A 425 5.34 -16.24 3.69
N LYS A 426 6.10 -15.88 4.73
CA LYS A 426 6.79 -14.60 4.82
C LYS A 426 7.77 -14.41 3.66
N PHE A 427 8.47 -15.46 3.27
CA PHE A 427 9.36 -15.42 2.10
C PHE A 427 8.57 -15.15 0.81
N CYS A 428 7.45 -15.86 0.58
CA CYS A 428 6.62 -15.65 -0.62
C CYS A 428 6.02 -14.24 -0.65
N ARG A 429 5.68 -13.70 0.51
CA ARG A 429 5.12 -12.35 0.67
C ARG A 429 6.11 -11.23 0.32
N THR A 430 7.39 -11.50 0.10
CA THR A 430 8.34 -10.48 -0.40
C THR A 430 8.02 -10.02 -1.83
N CYS A 431 7.34 -10.86 -2.63
CA CYS A 431 6.85 -10.54 -3.96
C CYS A 431 5.33 -10.57 -4.06
N HIS A 432 4.69 -11.56 -3.40
CA HIS A 432 3.23 -11.66 -3.34
C HIS A 432 2.69 -10.78 -2.19
N THR A 433 3.02 -9.51 -2.23
CA THR A 433 2.54 -8.55 -1.22
C THR A 433 1.04 -8.34 -1.34
N VAL A 434 0.41 -7.81 -0.28
CA VAL A 434 -1.02 -7.47 -0.30
C VAL A 434 -1.29 -6.43 -1.40
N GLU A 435 -0.34 -5.52 -1.64
CA GLU A 435 -0.41 -4.48 -2.67
C GLU A 435 -0.54 -5.06 -4.07
N GLN A 436 0.21 -6.11 -4.37
CA GLN A 436 0.25 -6.72 -5.70
C GLN A 436 -0.84 -7.78 -5.92
N THR A 437 -1.19 -8.50 -4.86
CA THR A 437 -2.06 -9.67 -4.96
C THR A 437 -3.40 -9.54 -4.25
N GLY A 438 -3.56 -8.55 -3.36
CA GLY A 438 -4.74 -8.45 -2.49
C GLY A 438 -4.94 -9.75 -1.71
N ASP A 439 -6.18 -10.15 -1.53
CA ASP A 439 -6.54 -11.41 -0.85
C ASP A 439 -6.40 -12.66 -1.73
N ARG A 440 -5.99 -12.50 -3.00
CA ARG A 440 -5.87 -13.60 -3.96
C ARG A 440 -4.73 -14.56 -3.65
N PHE A 441 -3.67 -14.11 -2.97
CA PHE A 441 -2.57 -14.97 -2.58
C PHE A 441 -2.87 -15.71 -1.29
N VAL A 442 -3.18 -16.99 -1.39
CA VAL A 442 -3.36 -17.91 -0.26
C VAL A 442 -2.22 -18.92 -0.29
N PHE A 443 -1.26 -18.79 0.64
CA PHE A 443 -0.03 -19.59 0.67
C PHE A 443 -0.28 -21.10 0.52
N ALA A 444 -1.23 -21.67 1.29
CA ALA A 444 -1.56 -23.11 1.24
C ALA A 444 -2.06 -23.58 -0.14
N GLN A 445 -2.65 -22.68 -0.95
CA GLN A 445 -3.14 -23.00 -2.30
C GLN A 445 -2.08 -22.79 -3.38
N TYR A 446 -1.14 -21.87 -3.16
CA TYR A 446 -0.11 -21.51 -4.14
C TYR A 446 1.17 -22.31 -3.99
N LEU A 447 1.58 -22.64 -2.78
CA LEU A 447 2.78 -23.44 -2.53
C LEU A 447 2.81 -24.75 -3.34
N PRO A 448 1.73 -25.57 -3.43
CA PRO A 448 1.73 -26.79 -4.22
C PRO A 448 1.96 -26.60 -5.72
N LYS A 449 1.75 -25.38 -6.24
CA LYS A 449 1.94 -25.05 -7.67
C LYS A 449 3.41 -24.84 -8.06
N VAL A 450 4.28 -24.59 -7.07
CA VAL A 450 5.69 -24.26 -7.30
C VAL A 450 6.66 -25.27 -6.66
N VAL A 451 6.19 -26.09 -5.72
CA VAL A 451 6.99 -27.16 -5.11
C VAL A 451 7.15 -28.30 -6.11
N HIS A 452 8.38 -28.58 -6.49
CA HIS A 452 8.71 -29.77 -7.26
C HIS A 452 8.79 -30.99 -6.34
N LYS A 453 8.18 -32.12 -6.76
CA LYS A 453 8.20 -33.38 -6.01
C LYS A 453 9.62 -33.95 -6.03
N LYS A 454 10.09 -34.52 -4.90
CA LYS A 454 11.27 -35.34 -4.92
C LYS A 454 11.01 -36.51 -5.89
N PRO A 455 11.98 -36.86 -6.78
CA PRO A 455 11.84 -38.05 -7.58
C PRO A 455 11.61 -39.24 -6.66
N GLU A 456 10.60 -40.05 -6.96
CA GLU A 456 10.48 -41.37 -6.28
C GLU A 456 11.77 -42.13 -6.52
N PRO A 457 12.34 -42.79 -5.48
CA PRO A 457 13.53 -43.55 -5.66
C PRO A 457 13.23 -44.61 -6.75
N VAL A 458 13.98 -44.56 -7.85
CA VAL A 458 13.88 -45.58 -8.93
C VAL A 458 14.08 -46.91 -8.23
N ALA A 459 13.04 -47.74 -8.24
CA ALA A 459 13.10 -49.08 -7.68
C ALA A 459 14.24 -49.81 -8.42
N THR A 460 15.33 -50.07 -7.71
CA THR A 460 16.41 -50.88 -8.25
C THR A 460 15.84 -52.24 -8.67
N PRO A 461 15.99 -52.67 -9.95
CA PRO A 461 15.48 -53.95 -10.34
C PRO A 461 16.06 -55.04 -9.41
N ALA A 462 15.20 -55.84 -8.83
CA ALA A 462 15.62 -56.93 -7.96
C ALA A 462 16.65 -57.78 -8.71
N PRO A 463 17.76 -58.20 -8.07
CA PRO A 463 18.77 -59.06 -8.72
C PRO A 463 18.10 -60.30 -9.22
N ALA A 464 18.35 -60.63 -10.52
CA ALA A 464 17.77 -61.78 -11.17
C ALA A 464 18.10 -63.06 -10.39
N ALA A 465 17.07 -63.80 -10.02
CA ALA A 465 17.22 -65.07 -9.30
C ALA A 465 18.15 -66.05 -10.09
N PRO A 466 19.07 -66.76 -9.41
CA PRO A 466 19.99 -67.64 -10.08
C PRO A 466 19.24 -68.78 -10.80
N LYS A 467 19.50 -68.93 -12.08
CA LYS A 467 18.95 -70.05 -12.88
C LYS A 467 19.38 -71.38 -12.26
N LYS A 468 18.43 -72.20 -11.76
CA LYS A 468 18.68 -73.58 -11.34
C LYS A 468 19.16 -74.35 -12.53
N GLY A 469 20.42 -74.72 -12.45
CA GLY A 469 21.00 -75.66 -13.48
C GLY A 469 20.31 -77.02 -13.44
N LYS A 470 19.80 -77.44 -14.56
CA LYS A 470 19.34 -78.82 -14.75
C LYS A 470 20.57 -79.70 -14.72
N LYS A 471 20.70 -80.62 -13.70
CA LYS A 471 21.58 -81.75 -13.77
C LYS A 471 21.01 -82.78 -14.74
N LYS A 472 21.86 -83.22 -15.69
CA LYS A 472 21.67 -84.46 -16.43
C LYS A 472 22.04 -85.67 -15.57
#